data_474801ffc84822773e4f3ad4ca87543f
#
_entry.id   474801ffc84822773e4f3ad4ca87543f
#
_cell.length_a   1.000
_cell.length_b   1.000
_cell.length_c   1.000
_cell.angle_alpha   90.00
_cell.angle_beta   90.00
_cell.angle_gamma   90.00
#
_symmetry.space_group_name_H-M   'P 1'
#
loop_
_entity.id
_entity.type
_entity.pdbx_description
1 polymer ?
#
loop_
_entity_poly.entity_id
_entity_poly.type
_entity_poly.pdbx_seq_one_letter_code
_entity_poly.pdbx_strand_id
1 'polypeptide(L)'
;MKTITKIVLLLALAGPALALPEVATMAEAVASAKEKNCNIFVDFTGTDWCTACIHLRNKIVNSPEFEKAFGDKFVLVPVDFPRTPELLAKITPEEMKEREALLYSYKIEGLPGVVLMDSRGLPFEVIYGTRRTPEDYMPLVQAGLDKLAARDAALKAADGKTGLARAAALDAALKVLPKVCRDKYASVIAEINKLDPDNTLGYKGYGDSTRDRIVQQEAFRELMTSFRGKNTPADLQACIKKLEEFLSNPDLVPEVRQEALRAMGDTYAFMQNIPAMIKAYEEAYKVAPESRAGQILKRNLDYYSRMMQQQ
;
A
#
# COMPACT_ATOMS: atom_id res chain seq x y z
N MET A 1 12.43 16.41 -69.98
CA MET A 1 13.03 16.17 -68.67
C MET A 1 11.92 15.68 -67.74
N LYS A 2 11.87 14.38 -67.39
CA LYS A 2 10.86 13.82 -66.51
C LYS A 2 11.47 13.70 -65.11
N THR A 3 10.98 14.49 -64.19
CA THR A 3 11.39 14.49 -62.75
C THR A 3 10.73 13.32 -62.08
N ILE A 4 11.51 12.31 -61.66
CA ILE A 4 11.06 11.16 -60.87
C ILE A 4 11.11 11.58 -59.39
N THR A 5 9.96 11.83 -58.81
CA THR A 5 9.81 12.07 -57.36
C THR A 5 9.95 10.72 -56.66
N LYS A 6 11.06 10.49 -55.93
CA LYS A 6 11.24 9.35 -55.06
C LYS A 6 10.39 9.54 -53.81
N ILE A 7 9.29 8.79 -53.71
CA ILE A 7 8.54 8.64 -52.46
C ILE A 7 9.37 7.71 -51.56
N VAL A 8 9.96 8.29 -50.55
CA VAL A 8 10.58 7.50 -49.44
C VAL A 8 9.44 7.06 -48.50
N LEU A 9 9.05 5.83 -48.66
CA LEU A 9 8.13 5.15 -47.73
C LEU A 9 8.91 4.88 -46.45
N LEU A 10 8.72 5.73 -45.41
CA LEU A 10 9.18 5.41 -44.03
C LEU A 10 8.33 4.24 -43.55
N LEU A 11 8.85 3.02 -43.63
CA LEU A 11 8.37 1.90 -42.83
C LEU A 11 8.69 2.24 -41.37
N ALA A 12 7.68 2.63 -40.59
CA ALA A 12 7.77 2.59 -39.16
C ALA A 12 7.91 1.12 -38.75
N LEU A 13 9.13 0.72 -38.41
CA LEU A 13 9.40 -0.53 -37.72
C LEU A 13 8.66 -0.43 -36.37
N ALA A 14 7.47 -1.02 -36.30
CA ALA A 14 6.85 -1.35 -35.02
C ALA A 14 7.80 -2.35 -34.34
N GLY A 15 8.64 -1.87 -33.44
CA GLY A 15 9.41 -2.71 -32.54
C GLY A 15 8.47 -3.60 -31.73
N PRO A 16 8.97 -4.68 -31.16
CA PRO A 16 8.15 -5.53 -30.31
C PRO A 16 7.52 -4.68 -29.23
N ALA A 17 6.21 -4.87 -29.06
CA ALA A 17 5.42 -4.21 -28.02
C ALA A 17 6.14 -4.38 -26.68
N LEU A 18 6.57 -3.26 -26.11
CA LEU A 18 7.35 -3.25 -24.87
C LEU A 18 6.36 -3.12 -23.70
N ALA A 19 6.38 -4.10 -22.82
CA ALA A 19 5.86 -3.97 -21.45
C ALA A 19 6.16 -2.57 -20.89
N LEU A 20 5.40 -2.13 -19.87
CA LEU A 20 5.69 -0.85 -19.21
C LEU A 20 7.20 -0.67 -19.00
N PRO A 21 7.79 0.50 -19.32
CA PRO A 21 9.20 0.75 -19.07
C PRO A 21 9.51 0.47 -17.60
N GLU A 22 10.46 -0.43 -17.35
CA GLU A 22 10.80 -0.88 -16.00
C GLU A 22 12.08 -0.21 -15.51
N VAL A 23 12.10 0.17 -14.24
CA VAL A 23 13.25 0.73 -13.52
C VAL A 23 13.45 0.01 -12.19
N ALA A 24 14.67 0.09 -11.64
CA ALA A 24 15.04 -0.71 -10.47
C ALA A 24 14.62 -0.06 -9.14
N THR A 25 14.56 1.26 -9.08
CA THR A 25 14.37 2.01 -7.83
C THR A 25 13.24 3.05 -7.90
N MET A 26 12.69 3.41 -6.75
CA MET A 26 11.72 4.51 -6.66
C MET A 26 12.30 5.85 -7.12
N ALA A 27 13.58 6.11 -6.87
CA ALA A 27 14.23 7.34 -7.31
C ALA A 27 14.30 7.42 -8.85
N GLU A 28 14.68 6.33 -9.51
CA GLU A 28 14.66 6.21 -10.96
C GLU A 28 13.23 6.31 -11.53
N ALA A 29 12.24 5.72 -10.85
CA ALA A 29 10.85 5.81 -11.26
C ALA A 29 10.35 7.25 -11.25
N VAL A 30 10.63 8.01 -10.19
CA VAL A 30 10.28 9.44 -10.11
C VAL A 30 10.99 10.26 -11.17
N ALA A 31 12.28 10.02 -11.42
CA ALA A 31 13.04 10.71 -12.45
C ALA A 31 12.47 10.42 -13.86
N SER A 32 12.28 9.14 -14.20
CA SER A 32 11.74 8.71 -15.48
C SER A 32 10.29 9.19 -15.70
N ALA A 33 9.45 9.14 -14.65
CA ALA A 33 8.08 9.61 -14.73
C ALA A 33 7.98 11.13 -15.00
N LYS A 34 8.87 11.91 -14.39
CA LYS A 34 8.97 13.36 -14.66
C LYS A 34 9.42 13.65 -16.11
N GLU A 35 10.46 12.95 -16.56
CA GLU A 35 11.00 13.10 -17.91
C GLU A 35 9.97 12.74 -18.97
N LYS A 36 9.26 11.62 -18.79
CA LYS A 36 8.27 11.10 -19.75
C LYS A 36 6.87 11.69 -19.57
N ASN A 37 6.68 12.53 -18.54
CA ASN A 37 5.36 13.06 -18.15
C ASN A 37 4.31 11.96 -17.97
N CYS A 38 4.68 10.89 -17.28
CA CYS A 38 3.81 9.76 -16.99
C CYS A 38 3.73 9.50 -15.48
N ASN A 39 3.00 8.47 -15.08
CA ASN A 39 2.81 8.05 -13.70
C ASN A 39 3.72 6.87 -13.35
N ILE A 40 3.67 6.43 -12.10
CA ILE A 40 4.47 5.31 -11.59
C ILE A 40 3.53 4.18 -11.20
N PHE A 41 3.85 2.96 -11.66
CA PHE A 41 3.18 1.72 -11.30
C PHE A 41 4.12 0.93 -10.39
N VAL A 42 3.87 0.97 -9.08
CA VAL A 42 4.67 0.23 -8.08
C VAL A 42 4.08 -1.14 -7.90
N ASP A 43 4.80 -2.19 -8.30
CA ASP A 43 4.36 -3.59 -8.26
C ASP A 43 4.99 -4.32 -7.06
N PHE A 44 4.23 -4.52 -5.99
CA PHE A 44 4.63 -5.34 -4.85
C PHE A 44 4.42 -6.81 -5.19
N THR A 45 5.52 -7.55 -5.34
CA THR A 45 5.54 -8.85 -5.99
C THR A 45 6.41 -9.87 -5.26
N GLY A 46 6.27 -11.14 -5.63
CA GLY A 46 7.17 -12.23 -5.27
C GLY A 46 7.46 -13.04 -6.54
N THR A 47 8.50 -12.65 -7.26
CA THR A 47 8.76 -13.08 -8.64
C THR A 47 9.03 -14.57 -8.79
N ASP A 48 9.55 -15.23 -7.75
CA ASP A 48 9.99 -16.64 -7.78
C ASP A 48 9.02 -17.62 -7.09
N TRP A 49 7.98 -17.13 -6.41
CA TRP A 49 7.08 -18.00 -5.63
C TRP A 49 5.60 -17.61 -5.69
N CYS A 50 5.28 -16.34 -5.95
CA CYS A 50 3.90 -15.86 -5.88
C CYS A 50 3.18 -16.09 -7.21
N THR A 51 2.43 -17.18 -7.34
CA THR A 51 1.69 -17.52 -8.57
C THR A 51 0.78 -16.39 -9.05
N ALA A 52 0.09 -15.70 -8.13
CA ALA A 52 -0.77 -14.57 -8.46
C ALA A 52 0.01 -13.36 -8.99
N CYS A 53 1.24 -13.13 -8.46
CA CYS A 53 2.12 -12.06 -8.94
C CYS A 53 2.65 -12.35 -10.34
N ILE A 54 3.10 -13.60 -10.56
CA ILE A 54 3.55 -14.09 -11.88
C ILE A 54 2.41 -13.96 -12.90
N HIS A 55 1.18 -14.29 -12.50
CA HIS A 55 0.01 -14.12 -13.34
C HIS A 55 -0.25 -12.65 -13.66
N LEU A 56 -0.28 -11.75 -12.65
CA LEU A 56 -0.45 -10.31 -12.85
C LEU A 56 0.57 -9.78 -13.85
N ARG A 57 1.84 -10.11 -13.65
CA ARG A 57 2.92 -9.64 -14.53
C ARG A 57 2.79 -10.15 -15.95
N ASN A 58 2.72 -11.48 -16.12
CA ASN A 58 2.87 -12.12 -17.43
C ASN A 58 1.57 -12.14 -18.25
N LYS A 59 0.41 -12.15 -17.61
CA LYS A 59 -0.89 -12.30 -18.29
C LYS A 59 -1.71 -11.02 -18.34
N ILE A 60 -1.39 -10.05 -17.47
CA ILE A 60 -2.14 -8.79 -17.42
C ILE A 60 -1.24 -7.62 -17.82
N VAL A 61 -0.22 -7.29 -17.02
CA VAL A 61 0.62 -6.10 -17.27
C VAL A 61 1.40 -6.18 -18.57
N ASN A 62 1.89 -7.37 -18.92
CA ASN A 62 2.61 -7.62 -20.18
C ASN A 62 1.68 -8.02 -21.33
N SER A 63 0.36 -7.84 -21.21
CA SER A 63 -0.55 -8.12 -22.33
C SER A 63 -0.58 -6.96 -23.33
N PRO A 64 -0.81 -7.24 -24.63
CA PRO A 64 -0.94 -6.21 -25.64
C PRO A 64 -2.06 -5.20 -25.35
N GLU A 65 -3.15 -5.65 -24.73
CA GLU A 65 -4.30 -4.84 -24.35
C GLU A 65 -3.91 -3.84 -23.27
N PHE A 66 -3.18 -4.27 -22.24
CA PHE A 66 -2.72 -3.41 -21.15
C PHE A 66 -1.69 -2.41 -21.65
N GLU A 67 -0.73 -2.84 -22.45
CA GLU A 67 0.27 -1.99 -23.06
C GLU A 67 -0.37 -0.90 -23.93
N LYS A 68 -1.29 -1.29 -24.80
CA LYS A 68 -2.03 -0.34 -25.66
C LYS A 68 -2.78 0.73 -24.83
N ALA A 69 -3.32 0.36 -23.67
CA ALA A 69 -4.10 1.25 -22.81
C ALA A 69 -3.23 2.14 -21.92
N PHE A 70 -2.08 1.62 -21.44
CA PHE A 70 -1.33 2.21 -20.34
C PHE A 70 0.19 2.28 -20.56
N GLY A 71 0.72 1.79 -21.69
CA GLY A 71 2.17 1.71 -21.97
C GLY A 71 2.89 3.05 -21.93
N ASP A 72 2.22 4.12 -22.34
CA ASP A 72 2.72 5.50 -22.30
C ASP A 72 2.36 6.25 -21.00
N LYS A 73 1.51 5.68 -20.14
CA LYS A 73 0.98 6.31 -18.93
C LYS A 73 1.75 5.99 -17.67
N PHE A 74 2.58 4.94 -17.70
CA PHE A 74 3.29 4.48 -16.52
C PHE A 74 4.73 4.06 -16.80
N VAL A 75 5.59 4.30 -15.81
CA VAL A 75 6.84 3.58 -15.60
C VAL A 75 6.63 2.59 -14.45
N LEU A 76 7.16 1.36 -14.59
CA LEU A 76 6.99 0.31 -13.61
C LEU A 76 8.23 0.19 -12.74
N VAL A 77 8.01 0.04 -11.42
CA VAL A 77 9.05 -0.29 -10.46
C VAL A 77 8.60 -1.50 -9.63
N PRO A 78 9.30 -2.64 -9.71
CA PRO A 78 8.99 -3.80 -8.88
C PRO A 78 9.56 -3.64 -7.46
N VAL A 79 8.75 -3.94 -6.46
CA VAL A 79 9.16 -4.12 -5.08
C VAL A 79 9.06 -5.61 -4.78
N ASP A 80 10.14 -6.35 -5.09
CA ASP A 80 10.16 -7.80 -5.05
C ASP A 80 10.52 -8.35 -3.68
N PHE A 81 9.84 -9.42 -3.27
CA PHE A 81 10.05 -10.18 -2.03
C PHE A 81 10.38 -11.64 -2.38
N PRO A 82 11.57 -11.92 -2.94
CA PRO A 82 11.93 -13.26 -3.35
C PRO A 82 12.14 -14.19 -2.16
N ARG A 83 12.10 -15.51 -2.43
CA ARG A 83 12.34 -16.57 -1.43
C ARG A 83 13.54 -17.45 -1.76
N THR A 84 13.96 -17.52 -3.01
CA THR A 84 15.14 -18.32 -3.39
C THR A 84 16.40 -17.69 -2.82
N PRO A 85 17.36 -18.52 -2.31
CA PRO A 85 18.61 -18.01 -1.75
C PRO A 85 19.40 -17.12 -2.69
N GLU A 86 19.40 -17.47 -3.99
CA GLU A 86 20.14 -16.76 -5.04
C GLU A 86 19.61 -15.34 -5.28
N LEU A 87 18.31 -15.14 -5.15
CA LEU A 87 17.68 -13.82 -5.27
C LEU A 87 17.76 -13.04 -3.98
N LEU A 88 17.57 -13.70 -2.83
CA LEU A 88 17.72 -13.08 -1.51
C LEU A 88 19.14 -12.54 -1.30
N ALA A 89 20.17 -13.27 -1.75
CA ALA A 89 21.56 -12.84 -1.64
C ALA A 89 21.90 -11.55 -2.41
N LYS A 90 21.01 -11.12 -3.33
CA LYS A 90 21.16 -9.86 -4.09
C LYS A 90 20.53 -8.65 -3.40
N ILE A 91 19.85 -8.86 -2.29
CA ILE A 91 19.12 -7.83 -1.56
C ILE A 91 19.78 -7.65 -0.21
N THR A 92 20.24 -6.46 0.11
CA THR A 92 20.79 -6.17 1.43
C THR A 92 19.69 -6.16 2.49
N PRO A 93 20.04 -6.38 3.78
CA PRO A 93 19.08 -6.28 4.87
C PRO A 93 18.37 -4.91 4.92
N GLU A 94 19.10 -3.84 4.60
CA GLU A 94 18.61 -2.47 4.55
C GLU A 94 17.57 -2.29 3.44
N GLU A 95 17.86 -2.77 2.23
CA GLU A 95 16.91 -2.75 1.11
C GLU A 95 15.66 -3.57 1.41
N MET A 96 15.79 -4.74 2.06
CA MET A 96 14.63 -5.54 2.46
C MET A 96 13.78 -4.78 3.49
N LYS A 97 14.43 -4.12 4.46
CA LYS A 97 13.74 -3.28 5.45
C LYS A 97 12.97 -2.13 4.77
N GLU A 98 13.57 -1.47 3.78
CA GLU A 98 12.91 -0.42 3.01
C GLU A 98 11.69 -0.93 2.22
N ARG A 99 11.81 -2.10 1.56
CA ARG A 99 10.70 -2.76 0.83
C ARG A 99 9.56 -3.11 1.78
N GLU A 100 9.87 -3.69 2.95
CA GLU A 100 8.89 -4.00 3.98
C GLU A 100 8.21 -2.71 4.51
N ALA A 101 8.97 -1.66 4.79
CA ALA A 101 8.42 -0.39 5.23
C ALA A 101 7.46 0.20 4.19
N LEU A 102 7.81 0.11 2.92
CA LEU A 102 6.98 0.58 1.83
C LEU A 102 5.69 -0.25 1.73
N LEU A 103 5.77 -1.57 1.79
CA LEU A 103 4.64 -2.50 1.79
C LEU A 103 3.65 -2.18 2.92
N TYR A 104 4.14 -2.04 4.15
CA TYR A 104 3.31 -1.70 5.32
C TYR A 104 2.68 -0.30 5.20
N SER A 105 3.42 0.67 4.67
CA SER A 105 2.95 2.05 4.54
C SER A 105 1.73 2.18 3.63
N TYR A 106 1.54 1.23 2.71
CA TYR A 106 0.38 1.12 1.82
C TYR A 106 -0.64 0.06 2.25
N LYS A 107 -0.45 -0.56 3.43
CA LYS A 107 -1.33 -1.60 3.98
C LYS A 107 -1.53 -2.77 3.01
N ILE A 108 -0.44 -3.19 2.34
CA ILE A 108 -0.45 -4.34 1.44
C ILE A 108 -0.24 -5.58 2.30
N GLU A 109 -1.34 -6.27 2.62
CA GLU A 109 -1.38 -7.43 3.50
C GLU A 109 -1.10 -8.75 2.77
N GLY A 110 -1.05 -8.71 1.43
CA GLY A 110 -0.80 -9.88 0.59
C GLY A 110 -0.40 -9.48 -0.82
N LEU A 111 0.39 -10.35 -1.46
CA LEU A 111 0.87 -10.13 -2.82
C LEU A 111 -0.06 -10.79 -3.87
N PRO A 112 -0.16 -10.21 -5.06
CA PRO A 112 0.38 -8.92 -5.46
C PRO A 112 -0.39 -7.74 -4.88
N GLY A 113 0.30 -6.60 -4.73
CA GLY A 113 -0.31 -5.31 -4.48
C GLY A 113 0.25 -4.27 -5.44
N VAL A 114 -0.55 -3.33 -5.88
CA VAL A 114 -0.10 -2.26 -6.78
C VAL A 114 -0.44 -0.90 -6.20
N VAL A 115 0.53 0.01 -6.22
CA VAL A 115 0.31 1.43 -5.88
C VAL A 115 0.55 2.28 -7.11
N LEU A 116 -0.46 3.05 -7.49
CA LEU A 116 -0.35 4.03 -8.57
C LEU A 116 0.01 5.39 -7.99
N MET A 117 1.11 5.98 -8.50
CA MET A 117 1.62 7.28 -8.05
C MET A 117 1.77 8.26 -9.21
N ASP A 118 1.65 9.54 -8.93
CA ASP A 118 1.98 10.58 -9.92
C ASP A 118 3.51 10.70 -10.12
N SER A 119 3.93 11.52 -11.07
CA SER A 119 5.36 11.75 -11.39
C SER A 119 6.18 12.33 -10.23
N ARG A 120 5.55 12.78 -9.15
CA ARG A 120 6.21 13.26 -7.92
C ARG A 120 6.34 12.16 -6.87
N GLY A 121 5.78 10.96 -7.13
CA GLY A 121 5.73 9.85 -6.19
C GLY A 121 4.58 9.95 -5.18
N LEU A 122 3.58 10.81 -5.42
CA LEU A 122 2.40 10.90 -4.57
C LEU A 122 1.34 9.86 -4.99
N PRO A 123 0.94 8.95 -4.11
CA PRO A 123 0.02 7.88 -4.43
C PRO A 123 -1.40 8.39 -4.64
N PHE A 124 -2.10 7.81 -5.62
CA PHE A 124 -3.50 8.14 -5.88
C PHE A 124 -4.43 6.92 -5.89
N GLU A 125 -3.87 5.69 -5.97
CA GLU A 125 -4.65 4.46 -5.88
C GLU A 125 -3.81 3.32 -5.29
N VAL A 126 -4.49 2.37 -4.62
CA VAL A 126 -3.92 1.08 -4.20
C VAL A 126 -4.84 -0.04 -4.68
N ILE A 127 -4.30 -0.96 -5.48
CA ILE A 127 -5.02 -2.10 -6.03
C ILE A 127 -4.51 -3.37 -5.33
N TYR A 128 -5.41 -4.11 -4.69
CA TYR A 128 -5.08 -5.33 -3.97
C TYR A 128 -5.39 -6.56 -4.82
N GLY A 129 -4.41 -7.47 -4.89
CA GLY A 129 -4.52 -8.73 -5.61
C GLY A 129 -4.47 -8.57 -7.13
N THR A 130 -4.81 -9.64 -7.83
CA THR A 130 -4.91 -9.69 -9.28
C THR A 130 -6.34 -9.96 -9.73
N ARG A 131 -6.58 -10.01 -11.04
CA ARG A 131 -7.83 -10.44 -11.67
C ARG A 131 -7.54 -11.57 -12.64
N ARG A 132 -8.58 -12.17 -13.18
CA ARG A 132 -8.43 -13.30 -14.08
C ARG A 132 -7.88 -12.88 -15.45
N THR A 133 -8.35 -11.75 -15.96
CA THR A 133 -8.02 -11.25 -17.30
C THR A 133 -7.57 -9.79 -17.28
N PRO A 134 -6.92 -9.29 -18.34
CA PRO A 134 -6.63 -7.87 -18.50
C PRO A 134 -7.89 -7.00 -18.45
N GLU A 135 -8.98 -7.43 -19.10
CA GLU A 135 -10.25 -6.70 -19.17
C GLU A 135 -10.87 -6.50 -17.78
N ASP A 136 -10.67 -7.45 -16.86
CA ASP A 136 -11.13 -7.33 -15.48
C ASP A 136 -10.22 -6.44 -14.62
N TYR A 137 -8.94 -6.31 -14.98
CA TYR A 137 -7.96 -5.55 -14.19
C TYR A 137 -7.84 -4.08 -14.64
N MET A 138 -7.87 -3.84 -15.94
CA MET A 138 -7.72 -2.50 -16.54
C MET A 138 -8.70 -1.46 -15.99
N PRO A 139 -9.98 -1.78 -15.72
CA PRO A 139 -10.92 -0.84 -15.09
C PRO A 139 -10.45 -0.34 -13.72
N LEU A 140 -9.70 -1.14 -12.95
CA LEU A 140 -9.14 -0.73 -11.65
C LEU A 140 -8.04 0.33 -11.83
N VAL A 141 -7.18 0.14 -12.83
CA VAL A 141 -6.13 1.10 -13.18
C VAL A 141 -6.76 2.41 -13.70
N GLN A 142 -7.77 2.29 -14.57
CA GLN A 142 -8.49 3.46 -15.09
C GLN A 142 -9.19 4.24 -13.97
N ALA A 143 -9.87 3.56 -13.04
CA ALA A 143 -10.48 4.21 -11.87
C ALA A 143 -9.45 4.98 -11.01
N GLY A 144 -8.20 4.47 -10.93
CA GLY A 144 -7.10 5.19 -10.31
C GLY A 144 -6.76 6.48 -11.06
N LEU A 145 -6.63 6.42 -12.39
CA LEU A 145 -6.38 7.60 -13.21
C LEU A 145 -7.52 8.62 -13.13
N ASP A 146 -8.76 8.18 -13.01
CA ASP A 146 -9.92 9.07 -12.84
C ASP A 146 -9.84 9.80 -11.50
N LYS A 147 -9.40 9.12 -10.42
CA LYS A 147 -9.14 9.76 -9.11
C LYS A 147 -7.98 10.75 -9.19
N LEU A 148 -6.92 10.44 -9.94
CA LEU A 148 -5.83 11.37 -10.19
C LEU A 148 -6.35 12.66 -10.85
N ALA A 149 -7.13 12.52 -11.91
CA ALA A 149 -7.72 13.65 -12.62
C ALA A 149 -8.65 14.47 -11.71
N ALA A 150 -9.48 13.81 -10.92
CA ALA A 150 -10.38 14.48 -9.96
C ALA A 150 -9.60 15.21 -8.85
N ARG A 151 -8.52 14.61 -8.31
CA ARG A 151 -7.62 15.26 -7.35
C ARG A 151 -7.00 16.53 -7.97
N ASP A 152 -6.46 16.42 -9.17
CA ASP A 152 -5.78 17.54 -9.83
C ASP A 152 -6.74 18.68 -10.15
N ALA A 153 -7.95 18.35 -10.59
CA ALA A 153 -9.01 19.33 -10.80
C ALA A 153 -9.38 20.06 -9.49
N ALA A 154 -9.49 19.32 -8.38
CA ALA A 154 -9.80 19.90 -7.08
C ALA A 154 -8.64 20.77 -6.53
N LEU A 155 -7.38 20.34 -6.71
CA LEU A 155 -6.21 21.15 -6.37
C LEU A 155 -6.19 22.45 -7.19
N LYS A 156 -6.44 22.38 -8.50
CA LYS A 156 -6.54 23.55 -9.36
C LYS A 156 -7.71 24.47 -8.95
N ALA A 157 -8.83 23.90 -8.52
CA ALA A 157 -9.97 24.69 -8.02
C ALA A 157 -9.67 25.40 -6.69
N ALA A 158 -8.60 25.06 -5.98
CA ALA A 158 -8.10 25.79 -4.82
C ALA A 158 -7.30 27.05 -5.18
N ASP A 159 -6.85 27.16 -6.44
CA ASP A 159 -6.10 28.32 -6.90
C ASP A 159 -6.96 29.59 -6.84
N GLY A 160 -6.37 30.69 -6.37
CA GLY A 160 -7.06 31.96 -6.19
C GLY A 160 -8.02 32.01 -4.98
N LYS A 161 -8.29 30.89 -4.31
CA LYS A 161 -9.06 30.87 -3.04
C LYS A 161 -8.16 31.14 -1.84
N THR A 162 -8.76 31.65 -0.76
CA THR A 162 -8.08 31.94 0.52
C THR A 162 -8.88 31.39 1.70
N GLY A 163 -8.25 31.31 2.88
CA GLY A 163 -8.90 30.90 4.12
C GLY A 163 -9.62 29.55 4.01
N LEU A 164 -10.75 29.43 4.68
CA LEU A 164 -11.53 28.19 4.74
C LEU A 164 -12.02 27.71 3.36
N ALA A 165 -12.28 28.62 2.43
CA ALA A 165 -12.70 28.25 1.07
C ALA A 165 -11.57 27.52 0.31
N ARG A 166 -10.31 27.89 0.53
CA ARG A 166 -9.15 27.18 0.01
C ARG A 166 -8.96 25.85 0.72
N ALA A 167 -9.04 25.83 2.06
CA ALA A 167 -8.95 24.59 2.84
C ALA A 167 -9.99 23.55 2.39
N ALA A 168 -11.25 23.97 2.16
CA ALA A 168 -12.30 23.09 1.68
C ALA A 168 -12.03 22.53 0.26
N ALA A 169 -11.42 23.29 -0.63
CA ALA A 169 -11.03 22.80 -1.94
C ALA A 169 -9.85 21.78 -1.86
N LEU A 170 -8.89 22.02 -0.99
CA LEU A 170 -7.80 21.07 -0.70
C LEU A 170 -8.32 19.78 -0.05
N ASP A 171 -9.27 19.89 0.89
CA ASP A 171 -9.96 18.75 1.49
C ASP A 171 -10.69 17.91 0.44
N ALA A 172 -11.40 18.56 -0.50
CA ALA A 172 -12.05 17.87 -1.61
C ALA A 172 -11.04 17.08 -2.46
N ALA A 173 -9.84 17.64 -2.71
CA ALA A 173 -8.78 16.93 -3.42
C ALA A 173 -8.27 15.68 -2.68
N LEU A 174 -8.21 15.73 -1.35
CA LEU A 174 -7.81 14.56 -0.55
C LEU A 174 -8.94 13.51 -0.44
N LYS A 175 -10.20 13.94 -0.39
CA LYS A 175 -11.35 13.04 -0.21
C LYS A 175 -11.61 12.10 -1.38
N VAL A 176 -11.18 12.42 -2.59
CA VAL A 176 -11.29 11.52 -3.75
C VAL A 176 -10.30 10.35 -3.69
N LEU A 177 -9.26 10.47 -2.88
CA LEU A 177 -8.21 9.46 -2.74
C LEU A 177 -8.55 8.41 -1.69
N PRO A 178 -8.06 7.16 -1.84
CA PRO A 178 -8.08 6.19 -0.74
C PRO A 178 -7.41 6.74 0.52
N LYS A 179 -7.94 6.40 1.71
CA LYS A 179 -7.41 6.90 2.99
C LYS A 179 -5.90 6.68 3.13
N VAL A 180 -5.41 5.50 2.73
CA VAL A 180 -3.98 5.13 2.79
C VAL A 180 -3.10 6.03 1.91
N CYS A 181 -3.65 6.59 0.83
CA CYS A 181 -2.95 7.54 -0.02
C CYS A 181 -2.93 8.95 0.59
N ARG A 182 -4.01 9.39 1.24
CA ARG A 182 -4.14 10.75 1.82
C ARG A 182 -3.02 11.06 2.80
N ASP A 183 -2.62 10.08 3.60
CA ASP A 183 -1.57 10.20 4.62
C ASP A 183 -0.20 10.64 4.03
N LYS A 184 -0.02 10.51 2.72
CA LYS A 184 1.21 10.90 2.00
C LYS A 184 1.20 12.36 1.53
N TYR A 185 0.09 13.08 1.70
CA TYR A 185 -0.09 14.48 1.28
C TYR A 185 0.19 15.47 2.42
N ALA A 186 1.29 15.28 3.15
CA ALA A 186 1.61 16.03 4.35
C ALA A 186 1.60 17.56 4.15
N SER A 187 2.11 18.05 2.99
CA SER A 187 2.13 19.49 2.69
C SER A 187 0.73 20.06 2.51
N VAL A 188 -0.17 19.30 1.85
CA VAL A 188 -1.57 19.72 1.66
C VAL A 188 -2.31 19.73 3.00
N ILE A 189 -2.09 18.70 3.83
CA ILE A 189 -2.68 18.60 5.17
C ILE A 189 -2.19 19.74 6.06
N ALA A 190 -0.90 20.07 6.03
CA ALA A 190 -0.35 21.20 6.78
C ALA A 190 -0.96 22.54 6.32
N GLU A 191 -1.19 22.71 5.03
CA GLU A 191 -1.87 23.90 4.52
C GLU A 191 -3.32 23.98 4.97
N ILE A 192 -4.07 22.87 4.93
CA ILE A 192 -5.46 22.81 5.46
C ILE A 192 -5.47 23.21 6.94
N ASN A 193 -4.60 22.63 7.77
CA ASN A 193 -4.51 22.95 9.20
C ASN A 193 -4.25 24.44 9.47
N LYS A 194 -3.41 25.07 8.63
CA LYS A 194 -3.13 26.50 8.74
C LYS A 194 -4.34 27.38 8.38
N LEU A 195 -5.12 26.92 7.40
CA LEU A 195 -6.27 27.68 6.87
C LEU A 195 -7.58 27.42 7.62
N ASP A 196 -7.65 26.36 8.42
CA ASP A 196 -8.80 25.94 9.23
C ASP A 196 -8.43 25.84 10.72
N PRO A 197 -8.17 26.97 11.40
CA PRO A 197 -7.72 26.98 12.80
C PRO A 197 -8.77 26.40 13.76
N ASP A 198 -10.05 26.48 13.41
CA ASP A 198 -11.17 25.95 14.18
C ASP A 198 -11.38 24.44 13.95
N ASN A 199 -10.59 23.83 13.07
CA ASN A 199 -10.64 22.40 12.75
C ASN A 199 -12.00 21.91 12.26
N THR A 200 -12.70 22.70 11.47
CA THR A 200 -14.02 22.37 10.91
C THR A 200 -13.95 21.19 9.92
N LEU A 201 -12.78 20.99 9.28
CA LEU A 201 -12.50 19.92 8.33
C LEU A 201 -11.87 18.67 8.98
N GLY A 202 -11.49 18.76 10.27
CA GLY A 202 -11.03 17.60 11.04
C GLY A 202 -9.58 17.16 10.79
N TYR A 203 -8.71 18.07 10.33
CA TYR A 203 -7.30 17.76 10.06
C TYR A 203 -6.34 18.11 11.20
N LYS A 204 -6.79 18.78 12.28
CA LYS A 204 -5.93 19.11 13.42
C LYS A 204 -5.42 17.84 14.08
N GLY A 205 -4.11 17.73 14.22
CA GLY A 205 -3.46 16.51 14.72
C GLY A 205 -3.39 15.35 13.71
N TYR A 206 -3.95 15.50 12.51
CA TYR A 206 -3.92 14.42 11.49
C TYR A 206 -2.48 14.07 11.08
N GLY A 207 -1.63 15.09 10.89
CA GLY A 207 -0.21 14.90 10.57
C GLY A 207 0.57 14.27 11.73
N ASP A 208 0.29 14.70 12.96
CA ASP A 208 0.92 14.20 14.18
C ASP A 208 0.47 12.74 14.42
N SER A 209 -0.83 12.46 14.36
CA SER A 209 -1.35 11.10 14.49
C SER A 209 -0.83 10.15 13.40
N THR A 210 -0.58 10.66 12.19
CA THR A 210 0.02 9.88 11.11
C THR A 210 1.50 9.60 11.38
N ARG A 211 2.24 10.59 11.88
CA ARG A 211 3.65 10.43 12.28
C ARG A 211 3.76 9.44 13.44
N ASP A 212 2.95 9.61 14.49
CA ASP A 212 2.92 8.73 15.65
C ASP A 212 2.56 7.31 15.21
N ARG A 213 1.59 7.15 14.32
CA ARG A 213 1.24 5.86 13.75
C ARG A 213 2.41 5.21 13.01
N ILE A 214 3.13 5.94 12.16
CA ILE A 214 4.30 5.42 11.42
C ILE A 214 5.37 4.95 12.41
N VAL A 215 5.73 5.79 13.39
CA VAL A 215 6.72 5.46 14.42
C VAL A 215 6.30 4.23 15.23
N GLN A 216 5.05 4.20 15.67
CA GLN A 216 4.51 3.08 16.45
C GLN A 216 4.40 1.79 15.62
N GLN A 217 4.02 1.86 14.34
CA GLN A 217 4.02 0.72 13.42
C GLN A 217 5.43 0.19 13.18
N GLU A 218 6.43 1.07 13.08
CA GLU A 218 7.83 0.66 12.92
C GLU A 218 8.33 -0.05 14.18
N ALA A 219 8.09 0.51 15.36
CA ALA A 219 8.44 -0.10 16.63
C ALA A 219 7.77 -1.48 16.82
N PHE A 220 6.48 -1.60 16.47
CA PHE A 220 5.77 -2.88 16.50
C PHE A 220 6.38 -3.89 15.53
N ARG A 221 6.70 -3.47 14.31
CA ARG A 221 7.34 -4.31 13.30
C ARG A 221 8.71 -4.82 13.76
N GLU A 222 9.54 -3.95 14.34
CA GLU A 222 10.86 -4.33 14.88
C GLU A 222 10.69 -5.36 16.00
N LEU A 223 9.72 -5.18 16.90
CA LEU A 223 9.36 -6.13 17.92
C LEU A 223 9.05 -7.50 17.30
N MET A 224 8.09 -7.56 16.36
CA MET A 224 7.66 -8.80 15.72
C MET A 224 8.78 -9.45 14.90
N THR A 225 9.62 -8.67 14.24
CA THR A 225 10.77 -9.17 13.48
C THR A 225 11.79 -9.81 14.39
N SER A 226 11.99 -9.31 15.61
CA SER A 226 12.91 -9.90 16.61
C SER A 226 12.53 -11.30 17.05
N PHE A 227 11.26 -11.70 16.85
CA PHE A 227 10.72 -13.04 17.14
C PHE A 227 10.51 -13.91 15.90
N ARG A 228 10.82 -13.42 14.69
CA ARG A 228 10.68 -14.21 13.47
C ARG A 228 11.51 -15.48 13.52
N GLY A 229 10.88 -16.64 13.32
CA GLY A 229 11.52 -17.95 13.36
C GLY A 229 11.81 -18.51 14.76
N LYS A 230 11.44 -17.79 15.83
CA LYS A 230 11.58 -18.22 17.22
C LYS A 230 10.26 -18.86 17.67
N ASN A 231 10.26 -20.19 17.85
CA ASN A 231 9.04 -20.94 18.10
C ASN A 231 9.12 -21.84 19.35
N THR A 232 10.19 -21.70 20.19
CA THR A 232 10.25 -22.43 21.44
C THR A 232 9.22 -21.88 22.44
N PRO A 233 8.74 -22.66 23.42
CA PRO A 233 7.84 -22.18 24.47
C PRO A 233 8.38 -20.93 25.19
N ALA A 234 9.70 -20.87 25.42
CA ALA A 234 10.36 -19.72 26.03
C ALA A 234 10.33 -18.47 25.12
N ASP A 235 10.54 -18.64 23.80
CA ASP A 235 10.46 -17.56 22.83
C ASP A 235 9.05 -17.00 22.74
N LEU A 236 8.03 -17.87 22.69
CA LEU A 236 6.63 -17.44 22.63
C LEU A 236 6.23 -16.68 23.91
N GLN A 237 6.65 -17.15 25.07
CA GLN A 237 6.42 -16.44 26.33
C GLN A 237 7.13 -15.08 26.38
N ALA A 238 8.37 -15.00 25.87
CA ALA A 238 9.10 -13.75 25.74
C ALA A 238 8.40 -12.77 24.75
N CYS A 239 7.84 -13.29 23.67
CA CYS A 239 7.04 -12.50 22.72
C CYS A 239 5.81 -11.90 23.39
N ILE A 240 5.04 -12.70 24.15
CA ILE A 240 3.87 -12.21 24.89
C ILE A 240 4.28 -11.09 25.85
N LYS A 241 5.33 -11.28 26.64
CA LYS A 241 5.81 -10.26 27.58
C LYS A 241 6.16 -8.95 26.87
N LYS A 242 6.82 -9.03 25.71
CA LYS A 242 7.17 -7.85 24.91
C LYS A 242 5.95 -7.16 24.29
N LEU A 243 4.95 -7.92 23.88
CA LEU A 243 3.67 -7.39 23.42
C LEU A 243 2.90 -6.71 24.55
N GLU A 244 2.90 -7.25 25.76
CA GLU A 244 2.31 -6.62 26.95
C GLU A 244 3.00 -5.28 27.29
N GLU A 245 4.35 -5.27 27.29
CA GLU A 245 5.14 -4.04 27.45
C GLU A 245 4.77 -2.99 26.38
N PHE A 246 4.69 -3.40 25.12
CA PHE A 246 4.30 -2.50 24.01
C PHE A 246 2.87 -1.97 24.18
N LEU A 247 1.93 -2.83 24.54
CA LEU A 247 0.52 -2.48 24.74
C LEU A 247 0.26 -1.59 25.97
N SER A 248 1.22 -1.55 26.92
CA SER A 248 1.13 -0.67 28.09
C SER A 248 1.25 0.82 27.76
N ASN A 249 1.71 1.17 26.54
CA ASN A 249 1.72 2.55 26.07
C ASN A 249 0.28 3.05 25.85
N PRO A 250 -0.22 4.04 26.60
CA PRO A 250 -1.59 4.56 26.46
C PRO A 250 -1.80 5.30 25.14
N ASP A 251 -0.71 5.86 24.56
CA ASP A 251 -0.77 6.71 23.37
C ASP A 251 -0.71 5.92 22.05
N LEU A 252 -0.82 4.58 22.12
CA LEU A 252 -0.89 3.77 20.91
C LEU A 252 -2.13 4.15 20.09
N VAL A 253 -1.89 4.46 18.82
CA VAL A 253 -3.00 4.68 17.88
C VAL A 253 -3.83 3.41 17.72
N PRO A 254 -5.16 3.52 17.54
CA PRO A 254 -6.07 2.36 17.55
C PRO A 254 -5.64 1.26 16.58
N GLU A 255 -5.19 1.59 15.40
CA GLU A 255 -4.77 0.60 14.40
C GLU A 255 -3.57 -0.24 14.87
N VAL A 256 -2.57 0.40 15.50
CA VAL A 256 -1.38 -0.29 16.02
C VAL A 256 -1.73 -1.13 17.24
N ARG A 257 -2.57 -0.61 18.13
CA ARG A 257 -3.07 -1.36 19.29
C ARG A 257 -3.84 -2.60 18.86
N GLN A 258 -4.72 -2.48 17.86
CA GLN A 258 -5.47 -3.63 17.31
C GLN A 258 -4.53 -4.68 16.73
N GLU A 259 -3.51 -4.26 15.99
CA GLU A 259 -2.55 -5.17 15.37
C GLU A 259 -1.68 -5.89 16.41
N ALA A 260 -1.24 -5.20 17.46
CA ALA A 260 -0.48 -5.78 18.56
C ALA A 260 -1.31 -6.80 19.37
N LEU A 261 -2.57 -6.48 19.67
CA LEU A 261 -3.50 -7.40 20.33
C LEU A 261 -3.79 -8.64 19.49
N ARG A 262 -3.94 -8.48 18.16
CA ARG A 262 -4.10 -9.60 17.23
C ARG A 262 -2.85 -10.49 17.26
N ALA A 263 -1.65 -9.91 17.16
CA ALA A 263 -0.39 -10.66 17.22
C ALA A 263 -0.23 -11.43 18.55
N MET A 264 -0.69 -10.85 19.66
CA MET A 264 -0.75 -11.54 20.95
C MET A 264 -1.68 -12.76 20.88
N GLY A 265 -2.85 -12.63 20.27
CA GLY A 265 -3.78 -13.73 20.04
C GLY A 265 -3.17 -14.82 19.16
N ASP A 266 -2.52 -14.44 18.06
CA ASP A 266 -1.81 -15.36 17.17
C ASP A 266 -0.71 -16.13 17.94
N THR A 267 0.04 -15.45 18.83
CA THR A 267 1.07 -16.08 19.66
C THR A 267 0.47 -17.07 20.67
N TYR A 268 -0.66 -16.73 21.31
CA TYR A 268 -1.37 -17.67 22.18
C TYR A 268 -1.92 -18.88 21.42
N ALA A 269 -2.34 -18.70 20.15
CA ALA A 269 -2.74 -19.82 19.30
C ALA A 269 -1.59 -20.79 19.05
N PHE A 270 -0.36 -20.30 18.77
CA PHE A 270 0.84 -21.13 18.66
C PHE A 270 1.17 -21.88 19.98
N MET A 271 0.87 -21.25 21.12
CA MET A 271 1.01 -21.88 22.44
C MET A 271 -0.13 -22.86 22.79
N GLN A 272 -1.11 -23.02 21.90
CA GLN A 272 -2.35 -23.79 22.14
C GLN A 272 -3.18 -23.29 23.34
N ASN A 273 -2.99 -22.04 23.73
CA ASN A 273 -3.75 -21.39 24.79
C ASN A 273 -5.00 -20.70 24.21
N ILE A 274 -6.03 -21.52 23.89
CA ILE A 274 -7.25 -21.04 23.24
C ILE A 274 -8.01 -19.99 24.07
N PRO A 275 -8.15 -20.12 25.41
CA PRO A 275 -8.83 -19.07 26.18
C PRO A 275 -8.13 -17.71 26.11
N ALA A 276 -6.80 -17.66 26.20
CA ALA A 276 -6.04 -16.41 26.11
C ALA A 276 -6.08 -15.82 24.68
N MET A 277 -6.02 -16.70 23.67
CA MET A 277 -6.18 -16.29 22.27
C MET A 277 -7.52 -15.60 22.03
N ILE A 278 -8.63 -16.19 22.46
CA ILE A 278 -9.97 -15.63 22.30
C ILE A 278 -10.04 -14.26 22.98
N LYS A 279 -9.57 -14.16 24.22
CA LYS A 279 -9.55 -12.89 24.96
C LYS A 279 -8.79 -11.80 24.22
N ALA A 280 -7.59 -12.10 23.70
CA ALA A 280 -6.79 -11.14 22.95
C ALA A 280 -7.49 -10.70 21.64
N TYR A 281 -8.15 -11.61 20.92
CA TYR A 281 -8.92 -11.29 19.73
C TYR A 281 -10.17 -10.47 20.03
N GLU A 282 -10.87 -10.71 21.15
CA GLU A 282 -11.99 -9.88 21.58
C GLU A 282 -11.54 -8.46 21.91
N GLU A 283 -10.42 -8.30 22.60
CA GLU A 283 -9.84 -6.99 22.89
C GLU A 283 -9.43 -6.28 21.59
N ALA A 284 -8.77 -6.98 20.67
CA ALA A 284 -8.42 -6.44 19.35
C ALA A 284 -9.65 -6.00 18.55
N TYR A 285 -10.72 -6.80 18.55
CA TYR A 285 -11.97 -6.46 17.88
C TYR A 285 -12.61 -5.19 18.44
N LYS A 286 -12.63 -5.03 19.78
CA LYS A 286 -13.21 -3.85 20.46
C LYS A 286 -12.50 -2.55 20.09
N VAL A 287 -11.20 -2.59 19.77
CA VAL A 287 -10.43 -1.39 19.43
C VAL A 287 -10.92 -0.74 18.13
N ALA A 288 -11.17 -1.52 17.08
CA ALA A 288 -11.61 -1.02 15.78
C ALA A 288 -12.48 -2.06 15.05
N PRO A 289 -13.75 -2.24 15.47
CA PRO A 289 -14.62 -3.30 14.94
C PRO A 289 -14.94 -3.16 13.45
N GLU A 290 -15.02 -1.92 12.95
CA GLU A 290 -15.33 -1.64 11.55
C GLU A 290 -14.12 -1.71 10.62
N SER A 291 -12.91 -1.88 11.16
CA SER A 291 -11.72 -2.09 10.35
C SER A 291 -11.78 -3.45 9.63
N ARG A 292 -11.03 -3.59 8.52
CA ARG A 292 -10.89 -4.89 7.84
C ARG A 292 -10.37 -5.98 8.79
N ALA A 293 -9.39 -5.64 9.64
CA ALA A 293 -8.87 -6.56 10.66
C ALA A 293 -9.96 -6.92 11.68
N GLY A 294 -10.76 -5.94 12.13
CA GLY A 294 -11.91 -6.17 13.01
C GLY A 294 -12.93 -7.13 12.42
N GLN A 295 -13.28 -6.99 11.14
CA GLN A 295 -14.19 -7.90 10.45
C GLN A 295 -13.64 -9.34 10.34
N ILE A 296 -12.33 -9.49 10.17
CA ILE A 296 -11.66 -10.81 10.18
C ILE A 296 -11.70 -11.40 11.59
N LEU A 297 -11.37 -10.62 12.60
CA LEU A 297 -11.40 -11.04 14.01
C LEU A 297 -12.80 -11.51 14.41
N LYS A 298 -13.85 -10.78 14.01
CA LYS A 298 -15.24 -11.18 14.26
C LYS A 298 -15.54 -12.57 13.71
N ARG A 299 -15.20 -12.82 12.45
CA ARG A 299 -15.41 -14.14 11.83
C ARG A 299 -14.67 -15.27 12.57
N ASN A 300 -13.45 -14.99 12.99
CA ASN A 300 -12.66 -15.97 13.76
C ASN A 300 -13.30 -16.24 15.13
N LEU A 301 -13.71 -15.20 15.84
CA LEU A 301 -14.40 -15.33 17.13
C LEU A 301 -15.72 -16.10 17.02
N ASP A 302 -16.53 -15.81 15.99
CA ASP A 302 -17.78 -16.54 15.70
C ASP A 302 -17.52 -18.02 15.40
N TYR A 303 -16.39 -18.34 14.76
CA TYR A 303 -15.99 -19.72 14.48
C TYR A 303 -15.61 -20.46 15.78
N TYR A 304 -14.74 -19.86 16.60
CA TYR A 304 -14.29 -20.47 17.88
C TYR A 304 -15.44 -20.62 18.88
N SER A 305 -16.35 -19.63 18.96
CA SER A 305 -17.53 -19.74 19.81
C SER A 305 -18.41 -20.93 19.47
N ARG A 306 -18.61 -21.21 18.17
CA ARG A 306 -19.39 -22.38 17.70
C ARG A 306 -18.69 -23.69 18.02
N MET A 307 -17.37 -23.76 17.87
CA MET A 307 -16.59 -24.97 18.24
C MET A 307 -16.66 -25.30 19.73
N MET A 308 -16.63 -24.30 20.60
CA MET A 308 -16.71 -24.49 22.05
C MET A 308 -18.11 -24.91 22.53
N GLN A 309 -19.16 -24.59 21.78
CA GLN A 309 -20.54 -25.03 22.11
C GLN A 309 -20.82 -26.47 21.67
N GLN A 310 -19.96 -27.08 20.86
CA GLN A 310 -20.13 -28.45 20.35
C GLN A 310 -19.30 -29.49 21.14
N GLN A 311 -18.51 -29.04 22.13
CA GLN A 311 -17.79 -29.87 23.07
C GLN A 311 -18.52 -29.97 24.41
#